data_e2d8289da499eceff809d3833b0d4eab
#
_entry.id   e2d8289da499eceff809d3833b0d4eab
#
_cell.length_a   1.000
_cell.length_b   1.000
_cell.length_c   1.000
_cell.angle_alpha   90.00
_cell.angle_beta   90.00
_cell.angle_gamma   90.00
#
_symmetry.space_group_name_H-M   'P 1'
#
loop_
_entity.id
_entity.type
_entity.pdbx_description
1 polymer ?
#
loop_
_entity_poly.entity_id
_entity_poly.type
_entity_poly.pdbx_seq_one_letter_code
_entity_poly.pdbx_strand_id
1 'polypeptide(L)'
;IARFIAEFEGKEVPVGVLDITLYRDDLTEIGYRPQVRETRIPFDLTGKAIVLVDDVLYTGRTARAALDALIDLGRPRRIYLAVLVDRGHRELPIRADFVGKNVPTSRSEVVKVKVEEVDGEDRVELWEREGA
;
A
#
# COMPACT_ATOMS: atom_id res chain seq x y z
N ILE A 1 -2.86 -10.75 6.13
CA ILE A 1 -4.28 -10.71 5.68
C ILE A 1 -4.65 -12.02 5.00
N ALA A 2 -3.92 -12.45 3.99
CA ALA A 2 -4.22 -13.68 3.27
C ALA A 2 -4.30 -14.90 4.20
N ARG A 3 -3.42 -14.98 5.19
CA ARG A 3 -3.44 -16.04 6.20
C ARG A 3 -4.74 -16.07 6.99
N PHE A 4 -5.23 -14.91 7.40
CA PHE A 4 -6.50 -14.83 8.13
C PHE A 4 -7.70 -15.13 7.25
N ILE A 5 -7.67 -14.75 5.99
CA ILE A 5 -8.73 -15.13 5.04
C ILE A 5 -8.78 -16.65 4.88
N ALA A 6 -7.63 -17.30 4.72
CA ALA A 6 -7.56 -18.75 4.63
C ALA A 6 -8.09 -19.42 5.91
N GLU A 7 -7.75 -18.85 7.07
CA GLU A 7 -8.17 -19.37 8.37
C GLU A 7 -9.67 -19.24 8.60
N PHE A 8 -10.28 -18.10 8.24
CA PHE A 8 -11.71 -17.84 8.47
C PHE A 8 -12.62 -18.36 7.37
N GLU A 9 -12.19 -18.32 6.11
CA GLU A 9 -13.01 -18.69 4.95
C GLU A 9 -12.68 -20.08 4.39
N GLY A 10 -11.61 -20.69 4.83
CA GLY A 10 -11.14 -21.97 4.32
C GLY A 10 -10.65 -21.95 2.89
N LYS A 11 -10.31 -20.76 2.36
CA LYS A 11 -9.81 -20.58 1.01
C LYS A 11 -8.45 -19.91 1.04
N GLU A 12 -7.50 -20.47 0.30
CA GLU A 12 -6.23 -19.81 0.08
C GLU A 12 -6.37 -18.72 -0.99
N VAL A 13 -5.82 -17.55 -0.70
CA VAL A 13 -5.79 -16.42 -1.62
C VAL A 13 -4.38 -16.28 -2.17
N PRO A 14 -4.19 -16.29 -3.50
CA PRO A 14 -2.89 -16.04 -4.09
C PRO A 14 -2.36 -14.66 -3.68
N VAL A 15 -1.09 -14.60 -3.30
CA VAL A 15 -0.44 -13.37 -2.83
C VAL A 15 0.72 -13.03 -3.73
N GLY A 16 0.77 -11.78 -4.16
CA GLY A 16 1.90 -11.21 -4.87
C GLY A 16 2.48 -10.04 -4.10
N VAL A 17 3.70 -9.69 -4.42
CA VAL A 17 4.40 -8.53 -3.90
C VAL A 17 4.72 -7.59 -5.05
N LEU A 18 4.37 -6.32 -4.89
CA LEU A 18 4.55 -5.30 -5.90
C LEU A 18 5.60 -4.30 -5.43
N ASP A 19 6.65 -4.13 -6.23
CA ASP A 19 7.63 -3.08 -6.02
C ASP A 19 7.29 -1.89 -6.91
N ILE A 20 7.00 -0.76 -6.28
CA ILE A 20 6.60 0.46 -6.95
C ILE A 20 7.69 1.53 -6.98
N THR A 21 8.90 1.20 -6.59
CA THR A 21 10.00 2.16 -6.48
C THR A 21 10.21 2.95 -7.78
N LEU A 22 10.06 2.30 -8.94
CA LEU A 22 10.22 2.92 -10.26
C LEU A 22 9.04 3.83 -10.66
N TYR A 23 7.92 3.77 -9.94
CA TYR A 23 6.68 4.49 -10.27
C TYR A 23 6.40 5.65 -9.32
N ARG A 24 7.24 5.86 -8.31
CA ARG A 24 7.01 6.91 -7.31
C ARG A 24 7.50 8.26 -7.81
N ASP A 25 6.70 9.28 -7.60
CA ASP A 25 6.98 10.65 -8.02
C ASP A 25 8.16 11.29 -7.27
N ASP A 26 8.49 10.79 -6.08
CA ASP A 26 9.53 11.32 -5.21
C ASP A 26 10.94 10.82 -5.52
N LEU A 27 11.10 9.94 -6.48
CA LEU A 27 12.40 9.37 -6.87
C LEU A 27 13.39 10.43 -7.39
N THR A 28 12.89 11.47 -8.01
CA THR A 28 13.71 12.53 -8.63
C THR A 28 14.20 13.55 -7.64
N GLU A 29 13.60 13.66 -6.48
CA GLU A 29 13.88 14.74 -5.52
C GLU A 29 15.05 14.42 -4.59
N ILE A 30 15.45 13.17 -4.47
CA ILE A 30 16.39 12.73 -3.44
C ILE A 30 17.71 12.22 -4.01
N GLY A 31 17.93 12.27 -5.32
CA GLY A 31 19.12 11.66 -5.94
C GLY A 31 19.25 10.18 -5.64
N TYR A 32 18.15 9.54 -5.36
CA TYR A 32 18.07 8.17 -4.91
C TYR A 32 18.29 7.22 -6.08
N ARG A 33 19.21 6.30 -5.95
CA ARG A 33 19.33 5.22 -6.92
C ARG A 33 18.24 4.21 -6.61
N PRO A 34 17.27 3.96 -7.52
CA PRO A 34 16.26 2.94 -7.28
C PRO A 34 16.94 1.60 -7.09
N GLN A 35 16.74 1.01 -5.93
CA GLN A 35 17.10 -0.39 -5.74
C GLN A 35 16.10 -1.23 -6.54
N VAL A 36 16.63 -2.05 -7.43
CA VAL A 36 15.80 -2.98 -8.19
C VAL A 36 15.35 -4.08 -7.25
N ARG A 37 14.14 -3.94 -6.71
CA ARG A 37 13.46 -5.04 -6.02
C ARG A 37 12.55 -5.72 -7.02
N GLU A 38 12.62 -7.03 -7.06
CA GLU A 38 11.75 -7.78 -7.97
C GLU A 38 10.30 -7.74 -7.51
N THR A 39 9.43 -7.31 -8.41
CA THR A 39 8.00 -7.55 -8.28
C THR A 39 7.75 -9.04 -8.45
N ARG A 40 7.08 -9.65 -7.47
CA ARG A 40 6.76 -11.07 -7.46
C ARG A 40 5.27 -11.29 -7.42
N ILE A 41 4.71 -11.52 -8.59
CA ILE A 41 3.30 -11.85 -8.72
C ILE A 41 3.23 -13.20 -9.45
N PRO A 42 3.06 -14.31 -8.72
CA PRO A 42 3.15 -15.66 -9.30
C PRO A 42 1.87 -16.11 -10.02
N PHE A 43 1.02 -15.19 -10.42
CA PHE A 43 -0.22 -15.48 -11.14
C PHE A 43 -0.49 -14.41 -12.19
N ASP A 44 -1.33 -14.75 -13.18
CA ASP A 44 -1.77 -13.79 -14.19
C ASP A 44 -2.87 -12.90 -13.59
N LEU A 45 -2.66 -11.59 -13.65
CA LEU A 45 -3.63 -10.60 -13.14
C LEU A 45 -4.85 -10.43 -14.04
N THR A 46 -4.71 -10.78 -15.32
CA THR A 46 -5.74 -10.50 -16.31
C THR A 46 -7.06 -11.20 -15.97
N GLY A 47 -8.13 -10.43 -15.96
CA GLY A 47 -9.48 -10.93 -15.67
C GLY A 47 -9.77 -11.16 -14.20
N LYS A 48 -8.83 -10.92 -13.30
CA LYS A 48 -9.00 -11.13 -11.86
C LYS A 48 -9.39 -9.86 -11.13
N ALA A 49 -10.10 -10.01 -10.04
CA ALA A 49 -10.29 -8.94 -9.07
C ALA A 49 -9.08 -8.94 -8.12
N ILE A 50 -8.42 -7.80 -8.04
CA ILE A 50 -7.20 -7.63 -7.26
C ILE A 50 -7.51 -6.75 -6.05
N VAL A 51 -7.00 -7.13 -4.89
CA VAL A 51 -6.99 -6.27 -3.71
C VAL A 51 -5.57 -5.78 -3.50
N LEU A 52 -5.38 -4.48 -3.69
CA LEU A 52 -4.11 -3.82 -3.41
C LEU A 52 -4.09 -3.42 -1.94
N VAL A 53 -3.11 -3.90 -1.21
CA VAL A 53 -3.01 -3.68 0.24
C VAL A 53 -1.82 -2.78 0.54
N ASP A 54 -2.05 -1.77 1.36
CA ASP A 54 -0.99 -0.89 1.86
C ASP A 54 -1.23 -0.59 3.34
N ASP A 55 -0.21 -0.09 4.01
CA ASP A 55 -0.30 0.27 5.42
C ASP A 55 -0.98 1.62 5.63
N VAL A 56 -0.50 2.67 4.96
CA VAL A 56 -0.98 4.04 5.17
C VAL A 56 -1.38 4.69 3.85
N LEU A 57 -2.56 5.26 3.81
CA LEU A 57 -3.02 6.09 2.70
C LEU A 57 -2.89 7.55 3.10
N TYR A 58 -2.11 8.29 2.34
CA TYR A 58 -1.83 9.71 2.55
C TYR A 58 -2.29 10.54 1.35
N THR A 59 -1.36 10.98 0.50
CA THR A 59 -1.68 11.82 -0.66
C THR A 59 -2.39 11.07 -1.78
N GLY A 60 -2.26 9.77 -1.84
CA GLY A 60 -2.73 8.91 -2.92
C GLY A 60 -1.67 8.63 -3.98
N ARG A 61 -0.49 9.24 -3.89
CA ARG A 61 0.57 9.08 -4.91
C ARG A 61 1.15 7.68 -4.94
N THR A 62 1.33 7.06 -3.78
CA THR A 62 1.78 5.67 -3.68
C THR A 62 0.76 4.71 -4.28
N ALA A 63 -0.52 4.91 -3.96
CA ALA A 63 -1.59 4.09 -4.52
C ALA A 63 -1.67 4.25 -6.05
N ARG A 64 -1.55 5.46 -6.56
CA ARG A 64 -1.51 5.70 -8.02
C ARG A 64 -0.35 4.97 -8.68
N ALA A 65 0.85 5.05 -8.08
CA ALA A 65 2.02 4.35 -8.60
C ALA A 65 1.79 2.84 -8.65
N ALA A 66 1.18 2.28 -7.61
CA ALA A 66 0.84 0.87 -7.58
C ALA A 66 -0.19 0.48 -8.63
N LEU A 67 -1.21 1.31 -8.86
CA LEU A 67 -2.18 1.09 -9.92
C LEU A 67 -1.53 1.08 -11.30
N ASP A 68 -0.65 2.03 -11.57
CA ASP A 68 0.09 2.09 -12.83
C ASP A 68 0.93 0.83 -13.05
N ALA A 69 1.60 0.36 -11.99
CA ALA A 69 2.40 -0.86 -12.06
C ALA A 69 1.54 -2.10 -12.33
N LEU A 70 0.39 -2.21 -11.71
CA LEU A 70 -0.52 -3.34 -11.95
C LEU A 70 -1.05 -3.35 -13.37
N ILE A 71 -1.39 -2.18 -13.91
CA ILE A 71 -1.89 -2.04 -15.29
C ILE A 71 -0.80 -2.41 -16.30
N ASP A 72 0.46 -2.12 -16.00
CA ASP A 72 1.59 -2.54 -16.85
C ASP A 72 1.79 -4.06 -16.88
N LEU A 73 1.38 -4.76 -15.82
CA LEU A 73 1.55 -6.22 -15.70
C LEU A 73 0.42 -7.03 -16.29
N GLY A 74 -0.72 -6.43 -16.55
CA GLY A 74 -1.87 -7.13 -17.09
C GLY A 74 -3.12 -6.26 -17.08
N ARG A 75 -4.26 -6.89 -17.32
CA ARG A 75 -5.55 -6.19 -17.30
C ARG A 75 -6.48 -6.80 -16.26
N PRO A 76 -6.36 -6.41 -14.99
CA PRO A 76 -7.28 -6.84 -13.96
C PRO A 76 -8.71 -6.43 -14.30
N ARG A 77 -9.66 -7.24 -13.88
CA ARG A 77 -11.08 -6.91 -14.04
C ARG A 77 -11.46 -5.75 -13.12
N ARG A 78 -10.95 -5.76 -11.89
CA ARG A 78 -11.15 -4.72 -10.87
C ARG A 78 -9.95 -4.66 -9.96
N ILE A 79 -9.70 -3.48 -9.41
CA ILE A 79 -8.70 -3.28 -8.36
C ILE A 79 -9.41 -2.61 -7.20
N TYR A 80 -9.36 -3.25 -6.04
CA TYR A 80 -9.79 -2.66 -4.76
C TYR A 80 -8.57 -2.19 -4.01
N LEU A 81 -8.73 -1.15 -3.21
CA LEU A 81 -7.68 -0.63 -2.35
C LEU A 81 -8.07 -0.88 -0.89
N ALA A 82 -7.21 -1.57 -0.16
CA ALA A 82 -7.36 -1.81 1.27
C ALA A 82 -6.16 -1.22 2.00
N VAL A 83 -6.41 -0.38 3.01
CA VAL A 83 -5.36 0.23 3.82
C VAL A 83 -5.64 0.04 5.29
N LEU A 84 -4.59 -0.06 6.08
CA LEU A 84 -4.73 -0.15 7.52
C LEU A 84 -5.17 1.20 8.11
N VAL A 85 -4.52 2.28 7.68
CA VAL A 85 -4.77 3.63 8.18
C VAL A 85 -4.96 4.60 7.02
N ASP A 86 -6.04 5.37 7.06
CA ASP A 86 -6.22 6.54 6.21
C ASP A 86 -5.97 7.78 7.06
N ARG A 87 -4.92 8.52 6.75
CA ARG A 87 -4.53 9.70 7.52
C ARG A 87 -5.02 11.02 6.93
N GLY A 88 -5.72 10.98 5.82
CA GLY A 88 -6.18 12.18 5.13
C GLY A 88 -5.09 12.85 4.28
N HIS A 89 -5.29 14.09 3.92
CA HIS A 89 -4.39 14.93 3.09
C HIS A 89 -4.23 14.43 1.66
N ARG A 90 -5.32 13.98 1.06
CA ARG A 90 -5.30 13.54 -0.33
C ARG A 90 -4.90 14.67 -1.28
N GLU A 91 -4.05 14.34 -2.26
CA GLU A 91 -3.71 15.22 -3.38
C GLU A 91 -4.26 14.69 -4.70
N LEU A 92 -4.58 13.41 -4.74
CA LEU A 92 -5.19 12.74 -5.89
C LEU A 92 -6.56 12.19 -5.50
N PRO A 93 -7.49 12.04 -6.46
CA PRO A 93 -8.84 11.54 -6.18
C PRO A 93 -8.85 10.02 -5.99
N ILE A 94 -8.17 9.56 -4.97
CA ILE A 94 -8.04 8.15 -4.63
C ILE A 94 -8.68 7.91 -3.28
N ARG A 95 -9.49 6.86 -3.20
CA ARG A 95 -10.20 6.45 -2.01
C ARG A 95 -10.02 4.96 -1.79
N ALA A 96 -9.80 4.56 -0.54
CA ALA A 96 -9.75 3.15 -0.19
C ALA A 96 -11.16 2.55 -0.10
N ASP A 97 -11.30 1.33 -0.60
CA ASP A 97 -12.54 0.56 -0.46
C ASP A 97 -12.66 -0.02 0.95
N PHE A 98 -11.52 -0.38 1.55
CA PHE A 98 -11.45 -0.96 2.88
C PHE A 98 -10.44 -0.18 3.71
N VAL A 99 -10.86 0.30 4.87
CA VAL A 99 -10.02 1.07 5.79
C VAL A 99 -10.09 0.45 7.18
N GLY A 100 -8.94 0.15 7.75
CA GLY A 100 -8.89 -0.31 9.13
C GLY A 100 -9.28 0.79 10.11
N LYS A 101 -8.66 1.96 9.98
CA LYS A 101 -8.99 3.12 10.81
C LYS A 101 -8.70 4.43 10.09
N ASN A 102 -9.61 5.37 10.20
CA ASN A 102 -9.40 6.75 9.80
C ASN A 102 -8.76 7.51 10.96
N VAL A 103 -7.57 8.07 10.73
CA VAL A 103 -6.82 8.81 11.75
C VAL A 103 -6.53 10.20 11.21
N PRO A 104 -7.29 11.22 11.61
CA PRO A 104 -7.00 12.60 11.20
C PRO A 104 -5.62 13.02 11.71
N THR A 105 -4.83 13.56 10.82
CA THR A 105 -3.46 13.98 11.14
C THR A 105 -3.19 15.38 10.60
N SER A 106 -2.11 16.01 11.09
CA SER A 106 -1.53 17.19 10.44
C SER A 106 -0.48 16.77 9.42
N ARG A 107 -0.09 17.67 8.54
CA ARG A 107 0.95 17.39 7.55
C ARG A 107 2.33 17.18 8.18
N SER A 108 2.55 17.73 9.38
CA SER A 108 3.81 17.59 10.12
C SER A 108 3.91 16.25 10.87
N GLU A 109 2.80 15.53 11.00
CA GLU A 109 2.79 14.25 11.69
C GLU A 109 3.14 13.10 10.74
N VAL A 110 3.75 12.07 11.30
CA VAL A 110 4.13 10.85 10.58
C VAL A 110 3.43 9.66 11.23
N VAL A 111 2.79 8.84 10.41
CA VAL A 111 2.18 7.59 10.86
C VAL A 111 3.17 6.46 10.63
N LYS A 112 3.51 5.74 11.69
CA LYS A 112 4.37 4.56 11.63
C LYS A 112 3.56 3.31 11.96
N VAL A 113 3.55 2.37 11.04
CA VAL A 113 2.91 1.07 11.20
C VAL A 113 3.97 0.03 11.50
N LYS A 114 3.81 -0.66 12.62
CA LYS A 114 4.64 -1.80 13.01
C LYS A 114 3.82 -3.06 12.94
N VAL A 115 4.40 -4.10 12.40
CA VAL A 115 3.76 -5.42 12.28
C VAL A 115 4.64 -6.47 12.96
N GLU A 116 3.98 -7.44 13.58
CA GLU A 116 4.67 -8.47 14.38
C GLU A 116 5.73 -9.21 13.58
N GLU A 117 5.47 -9.52 12.32
CA GLU A 117 6.36 -10.29 11.45
C GLU A 117 7.70 -9.59 11.19
N VAL A 118 7.75 -8.27 11.27
CA VAL A 118 8.95 -7.45 10.99
C VAL A 118 9.46 -6.77 12.26
N ASP A 119 8.56 -6.21 13.06
CA ASP A 119 8.89 -5.32 14.19
C ASP A 119 8.73 -6.01 15.55
N GLY A 120 8.21 -7.24 15.59
CA GLY A 120 7.96 -7.98 16.82
C GLY A 120 6.73 -7.52 17.59
N GLU A 121 5.97 -6.58 17.05
CA GLU A 121 4.73 -6.09 17.65
C GLU A 121 3.80 -5.52 16.58
N ASP A 122 2.50 -5.55 16.85
CA ASP A 122 1.49 -4.91 16.01
C ASP A 122 1.09 -3.59 16.65
N ARG A 123 1.48 -2.48 16.02
CA ARG A 123 1.21 -1.15 16.55
C ARG A 123 1.20 -0.08 15.47
N VAL A 124 0.36 0.93 15.65
CA VAL A 124 0.37 2.15 14.86
C VAL A 124 0.74 3.29 15.78
N GLU A 125 1.75 4.07 15.38
CA GLU A 125 2.24 5.21 16.14
C GLU A 125 2.08 6.49 15.34
N LEU A 126 1.72 7.56 16.03
CA LEU A 126 1.67 8.90 15.46
C LEU A 126 2.83 9.72 16.02
N TRP A 127 3.69 10.19 15.14
CA TRP A 127 4.90 10.95 15.50
C TRP A 127 4.82 12.36 14.94
N GLU A 128 5.28 13.33 15.71
CA GLU A 128 5.45 14.69 15.22
C GLU A 128 6.84 14.84 14.62
N ARG A 129 6.90 15.42 13.40
CA ARG A 129 8.17 15.62 12.70
C ARG A 129 8.88 16.83 13.32
N GLU A 130 10.12 16.65 13.78
CA GLU A 130 10.95 17.73 14.28
C GLU A 130 11.30 18.71 13.16
N GLY A 131 11.25 20.01 13.46
CA GLY A 131 11.62 21.06 12.53
C GLY A 131 10.64 21.29 11.39
N ALA A 132 9.45 20.75 11.48
CA ALA A 132 8.39 21.01 10.51
C ALA A 132 7.65 22.31 10.81
#